data_1924c336fc8247fbbc496f1eaceb2326
#
_entry.id   1924c336fc8247fbbc496f1eaceb2326
#
_cell.length_a   1.000
_cell.length_b   1.000
_cell.length_c   1.000
_cell.angle_alpha   90.00
_cell.angle_beta   90.00
_cell.angle_gamma   90.00
#
_symmetry.space_group_name_H-M   'P 1'
#
loop_
_entity.id
_entity.type
_entity.pdbx_description
1 polymer ?
#
loop_
_entity_poly.entity_id
_entity_poly.type
_entity_poly.pdbx_seq_one_letter_code
_entity_poly.pdbx_strand_id
1 'polypeptide(L)'
;MAILSSIVTLPATIGLDQVKDAWIPLVIATFTIGLTVLLSQRLKVRGLPGPPHSLLSGSIPVFSTVAKHAPKDLHPQAQMTMIQRLFKLGDLFCVDTWPFMDQVYLVANPYMAHQVSQEKPFPKHPMVTRFMESFTGLNSVLLANDAKWKELRSLFSPGFSNAHLMTMVPVMVDKTEIFCDILAQHAKTGAAVPMEPLAAKLTIDIIGLVVLGVDFGSQTGEDELVNAFRHLLDLIPDGQRLEINPIRRYNRRYYSGVMDNYIRRVLRARSAKGANNKFKTLMDIAIGRYEDLVKNDPKGSLFNCGFEQLAIDNLKTFVFAGHDTSSTTISYVYHLLHKHPKALAKVLEEHDEILGKDLTKVPAMIRANPALINKLAYTTAVIREALRLYPASGSLRMAPENITFHPTRTNPVTIPKGNLIWVGIHTIHHDAEYFPCPDEFHPERFLNAGVVTLPDGRTEATPAGWNGHVPPQDAYRPFEKGPRQCIGSEMAMIEIRVVLAMTMRLFTFETAFEEWRDAHPEETDKRHTSAFGDEAYQVYSSTAKPKSGMPMRVGVRK
;
A
#
# COMPACT_ATOMS: atom_id res chain seq x y z
N MET A 1 27.95 47.51 -21.49
CA MET A 1 29.06 47.63 -20.54
C MET A 1 28.83 48.84 -19.63
N ALA A 2 27.81 48.84 -18.75
CA ALA A 2 27.56 49.87 -17.75
C ALA A 2 26.38 49.54 -16.81
N ILE A 3 26.28 48.29 -16.29
CA ILE A 3 25.28 47.91 -15.26
C ILE A 3 25.88 46.87 -14.27
N LEU A 4 27.18 46.87 -14.02
CA LEU A 4 27.82 45.93 -13.08
C LEU A 4 28.76 46.63 -12.08
N SER A 5 28.43 47.87 -11.65
CA SER A 5 29.26 48.61 -10.68
C SER A 5 28.52 49.14 -9.45
N SER A 6 27.45 48.47 -9.04
CA SER A 6 26.84 48.73 -7.72
C SER A 6 26.78 47.43 -6.89
N ILE A 7 27.92 46.77 -6.75
CA ILE A 7 28.14 45.81 -5.67
C ILE A 7 28.27 46.66 -4.41
N VAL A 8 27.28 46.55 -3.56
CA VAL A 8 27.22 47.12 -2.22
C VAL A 8 28.57 46.89 -1.51
N THR A 9 29.33 47.96 -1.36
CA THR A 9 30.44 48.02 -0.42
C THR A 9 29.86 47.92 0.98
N LEU A 10 29.84 46.72 1.54
CA LEU A 10 29.64 46.54 2.97
C LEU A 10 30.77 47.32 3.69
N PRO A 11 30.44 48.18 4.65
CA PRO A 11 31.46 48.91 5.40
C PRO A 11 32.34 47.89 6.17
N ALA A 12 33.63 47.98 5.97
CA ALA A 12 34.67 47.10 6.44
C ALA A 12 34.94 47.17 7.97
N THR A 13 33.97 47.60 8.77
CA THR A 13 34.09 47.66 10.23
C THR A 13 32.73 47.50 10.93
N ILE A 14 32.09 46.39 10.74
CA ILE A 14 31.09 45.96 11.74
C ILE A 14 31.89 45.24 12.81
N GLY A 15 32.15 45.92 13.96
CA GLY A 15 32.81 45.28 15.09
C GLY A 15 32.06 44.05 15.55
N LEU A 16 32.81 43.02 16.01
CA LEU A 16 32.23 41.78 16.53
C LEU A 16 31.13 42.00 17.59
N ASP A 17 31.16 43.10 18.29
CA ASP A 17 30.15 43.48 19.29
C ASP A 17 28.86 43.97 18.67
N GLN A 18 28.90 44.76 17.58
CA GLN A 18 27.71 45.18 16.86
C GLN A 18 26.99 43.99 16.15
N VAL A 19 27.76 43.01 15.70
CA VAL A 19 27.21 41.76 15.17
C VAL A 19 26.50 40.97 16.28
N LYS A 20 27.10 40.84 17.48
CA LYS A 20 26.46 40.19 18.64
C LYS A 20 25.18 40.89 19.06
N ASP A 21 25.17 42.23 19.11
CA ASP A 21 24.02 43.04 19.53
C ASP A 21 22.83 42.90 18.55
N ALA A 22 23.08 42.63 17.25
CA ALA A 22 22.03 42.41 16.27
C ALA A 22 21.53 40.93 16.23
N TRP A 23 22.42 39.98 16.47
CA TRP A 23 22.05 38.54 16.40
C TRP A 23 21.29 38.04 17.62
N ILE A 24 21.61 38.55 18.83
CA ILE A 24 20.94 38.11 20.06
C ILE A 24 19.44 38.41 20.02
N PRO A 25 18.97 39.63 19.69
CA PRO A 25 17.54 39.91 19.58
C PRO A 25 16.86 39.08 18.48
N LEU A 26 17.54 38.85 17.35
CA LEU A 26 17.02 38.05 16.25
C LEU A 26 16.83 36.57 16.66
N VAL A 27 17.81 36.00 17.36
CA VAL A 27 17.73 34.63 17.89
C VAL A 27 16.60 34.51 18.91
N ILE A 28 16.51 35.48 19.86
CA ILE A 28 15.43 35.51 20.86
C ILE A 28 14.07 35.63 20.18
N ALA A 29 13.91 36.55 19.21
CA ALA A 29 12.67 36.73 18.50
C ALA A 29 12.28 35.45 17.74
N THR A 30 13.22 34.82 17.03
CA THR A 30 13.01 33.56 16.30
C THR A 30 12.62 32.44 17.24
N PHE A 31 13.30 32.31 18.39
CA PHE A 31 12.98 31.31 19.40
C PHE A 31 11.58 31.54 20.00
N THR A 32 11.26 32.80 20.34
CA THR A 32 9.95 33.19 20.90
C THR A 32 8.82 32.90 19.91
N ILE A 33 9.00 33.26 18.64
CA ILE A 33 8.03 32.95 17.58
C ILE A 33 7.89 31.42 17.45
N GLY A 34 9.00 30.71 17.37
CA GLY A 34 9.00 29.24 17.27
C GLY A 34 8.27 28.58 18.44
N LEU A 35 8.55 29.02 19.67
CA LEU A 35 7.90 28.51 20.88
C LEU A 35 6.39 28.86 20.89
N THR A 36 6.03 30.08 20.52
CA THR A 36 4.62 30.52 20.44
C THR A 36 3.85 29.65 19.43
N VAL A 37 4.43 29.41 18.25
CA VAL A 37 3.84 28.54 17.23
C VAL A 37 3.72 27.12 17.76
N LEU A 38 4.76 26.57 18.38
CA LEU A 38 4.76 25.24 19.02
C LEU A 38 3.60 25.12 20.01
N LEU A 39 3.56 26.02 21.00
CA LEU A 39 2.53 25.99 22.05
C LEU A 39 1.12 26.17 21.46
N SER A 40 0.94 27.04 20.46
CA SER A 40 -0.36 27.23 19.82
C SER A 40 -0.86 25.96 19.14
N GLN A 41 0.01 25.21 18.46
CA GLN A 41 -0.36 23.94 17.86
C GLN A 41 -0.67 22.86 18.91
N ARG A 42 0.13 22.78 19.99
CA ARG A 42 -0.09 21.84 21.11
C ARG A 42 -1.40 22.10 21.85
N LEU A 43 -1.75 23.37 22.04
CA LEU A 43 -2.99 23.74 22.72
C LEU A 43 -4.24 23.35 21.93
N LYS A 44 -4.18 23.29 20.58
CA LYS A 44 -5.29 22.85 19.74
C LYS A 44 -5.72 21.40 20.00
N VAL A 45 -4.79 20.54 20.38
CA VAL A 45 -5.04 19.11 20.61
C VAL A 45 -5.14 18.75 22.09
N ARG A 46 -4.90 19.72 22.98
CA ARG A 46 -5.02 19.51 24.42
C ARG A 46 -6.46 19.17 24.79
N GLY A 47 -6.63 18.05 25.48
CA GLY A 47 -7.96 17.58 25.91
C GLY A 47 -8.71 16.74 24.88
N LEU A 48 -8.16 16.56 23.67
CA LEU A 48 -8.67 15.56 22.73
C LEU A 48 -8.36 14.14 23.21
N PRO A 49 -9.17 13.14 22.88
CA PRO A 49 -8.83 11.74 23.10
C PRO A 49 -7.48 11.41 22.45
N GLY A 50 -6.58 10.80 23.20
CA GLY A 50 -5.25 10.45 22.69
C GLY A 50 -4.33 9.89 23.76
N PRO A 51 -3.14 9.43 23.37
CA PRO A 51 -2.13 8.98 24.33
C PRO A 51 -1.59 10.18 25.14
N PRO A 52 -0.75 9.93 26.17
CA PRO A 52 -0.15 11.00 26.98
C PRO A 52 0.46 12.10 26.12
N HIS A 53 0.12 13.35 26.44
CA HIS A 53 0.46 14.53 25.65
C HIS A 53 1.15 15.59 26.52
N SER A 54 2.28 16.12 26.04
CA SER A 54 3.04 17.22 26.66
C SER A 54 3.00 18.48 25.78
N LEU A 55 2.94 19.66 26.39
CA LEU A 55 3.01 20.93 25.65
C LEU A 55 4.36 21.15 24.95
N LEU A 56 5.45 20.53 25.41
CA LEU A 56 6.75 20.65 24.75
C LEU A 56 6.96 19.57 23.68
N SER A 57 6.75 18.30 24.04
CA SER A 57 7.09 17.16 23.18
C SER A 57 5.89 16.52 22.48
N GLY A 58 4.66 16.97 22.75
CA GLY A 58 3.44 16.34 22.21
C GLY A 58 3.30 14.89 22.64
N SER A 59 2.99 14.01 21.69
CA SER A 59 2.91 12.55 21.91
C SER A 59 4.21 11.82 21.54
N ILE A 60 5.32 12.52 21.22
CA ILE A 60 6.59 11.87 20.81
C ILE A 60 7.07 10.82 21.84
N PRO A 61 7.02 11.05 23.19
CA PRO A 61 7.45 10.05 24.16
C PRO A 61 6.67 8.73 24.12
N VAL A 62 5.47 8.74 23.54
CA VAL A 62 4.63 7.53 23.36
C VAL A 62 5.33 6.48 22.51
N PHE A 63 6.06 6.89 21.47
CA PHE A 63 6.81 5.98 20.60
C PHE A 63 7.95 5.27 21.34
N SER A 64 8.55 5.94 22.34
CA SER A 64 9.50 5.29 23.24
C SER A 64 8.83 4.21 24.11
N THR A 65 7.57 4.41 24.49
CA THR A 65 6.80 3.38 25.20
C THR A 65 6.46 2.22 24.27
N VAL A 66 6.02 2.49 23.04
CA VAL A 66 5.80 1.44 22.03
C VAL A 66 7.06 0.61 21.79
N ALA A 67 8.22 1.26 21.66
CA ALA A 67 9.51 0.59 21.44
C ALA A 67 9.99 -0.27 22.63
N LYS A 68 9.33 -0.20 23.80
CA LYS A 68 9.53 -1.13 24.92
C LYS A 68 8.70 -2.41 24.82
N HIS A 69 7.68 -2.43 23.95
CA HIS A 69 6.71 -3.52 23.84
C HIS A 69 6.67 -4.13 22.42
N ALA A 70 7.35 -3.51 21.46
CA ALA A 70 7.34 -3.94 20.06
C ALA A 70 8.68 -3.65 19.37
N PRO A 71 8.97 -4.32 18.24
CA PRO A 71 10.15 -4.02 17.42
C PRO A 71 10.19 -2.55 16.98
N LYS A 72 11.39 -1.98 16.87
CA LYS A 72 11.59 -0.57 16.52
C LYS A 72 11.15 -0.25 15.08
N ASP A 73 11.25 -1.22 14.20
CA ASP A 73 10.92 -1.15 12.78
C ASP A 73 9.47 -1.56 12.46
N LEU A 74 8.64 -1.74 13.50
CA LEU A 74 7.22 -2.04 13.33
C LEU A 74 6.54 -0.97 12.46
N HIS A 75 5.75 -1.41 11.47
CA HIS A 75 5.05 -0.52 10.55
C HIS A 75 4.14 0.49 11.28
N PRO A 76 4.07 1.77 10.85
CA PRO A 76 3.30 2.80 11.54
C PRO A 76 1.82 2.45 11.79
N GLN A 77 1.14 1.73 10.87
CA GLN A 77 -0.24 1.31 11.09
C GLN A 77 -0.39 0.33 12.26
N ALA A 78 0.56 -0.58 12.42
CA ALA A 78 0.61 -1.53 13.53
C ALA A 78 1.02 -0.82 14.83
N GLN A 79 1.91 0.19 14.76
CA GLN A 79 2.23 1.05 15.90
C GLN A 79 0.99 1.80 16.41
N MET A 80 0.12 2.30 15.52
CA MET A 80 -1.13 2.97 15.92
C MET A 80 -2.07 2.01 16.66
N THR A 81 -2.17 0.76 16.21
CA THR A 81 -2.93 -0.28 16.91
C THR A 81 -2.32 -0.59 18.29
N MET A 82 -0.99 -0.66 18.37
CA MET A 82 -0.28 -0.85 19.64
C MET A 82 -0.53 0.33 20.61
N ILE A 83 -0.48 1.57 20.11
CA ILE A 83 -0.80 2.78 20.88
C ILE A 83 -2.23 2.71 21.42
N GLN A 84 -3.21 2.37 20.56
CA GLN A 84 -4.60 2.21 21.00
C GLN A 84 -4.72 1.21 22.14
N ARG A 85 -4.09 0.04 22.02
CA ARG A 85 -4.15 -1.04 23.04
C ARG A 85 -3.43 -0.66 24.34
N LEU A 86 -2.20 -0.14 24.25
CA LEU A 86 -1.37 0.21 25.43
C LEU A 86 -2.01 1.31 26.28
N PHE A 87 -2.64 2.28 25.63
CA PHE A 87 -3.25 3.42 26.33
C PHE A 87 -4.78 3.30 26.45
N LYS A 88 -5.35 2.15 26.05
CA LYS A 88 -6.80 1.86 26.10
C LYS A 88 -7.65 2.97 25.47
N LEU A 89 -7.20 3.44 24.30
CA LEU A 89 -7.88 4.52 23.59
C LEU A 89 -9.16 4.03 22.91
N GLY A 90 -10.10 4.95 22.73
CA GLY A 90 -11.33 4.67 22.00
C GLY A 90 -11.14 4.57 20.48
N ASP A 91 -12.25 4.68 19.78
CA ASP A 91 -12.38 4.52 18.33
C ASP A 91 -11.99 5.76 17.50
N LEU A 92 -11.72 6.89 18.17
CA LEU A 92 -11.13 8.09 17.56
C LEU A 92 -10.14 8.71 18.54
N PHE A 93 -8.90 8.91 18.09
CA PHE A 93 -7.88 9.55 18.91
C PHE A 93 -6.87 10.35 18.07
N CYS A 94 -6.24 11.34 18.71
CA CYS A 94 -5.23 12.19 18.10
C CYS A 94 -3.83 11.84 18.60
N VAL A 95 -2.87 11.66 17.68
CA VAL A 95 -1.44 11.53 17.96
C VAL A 95 -0.73 12.77 17.44
N ASP A 96 -0.11 13.52 18.34
CA ASP A 96 0.55 14.78 18.03
C ASP A 96 2.07 14.64 17.98
N THR A 97 2.59 14.58 16.76
CA THR A 97 4.02 14.50 16.45
C THR A 97 4.59 15.79 15.85
N TRP A 98 3.78 16.87 15.80
CA TRP A 98 4.25 18.16 15.30
C TRP A 98 5.51 18.62 16.09
N PRO A 99 6.53 19.25 15.49
CA PRO A 99 6.61 19.74 14.10
C PRO A 99 7.14 18.72 13.08
N PHE A 100 7.51 17.50 13.50
CA PHE A 100 8.11 16.50 12.59
C PHE A 100 7.11 15.97 11.57
N MET A 101 5.89 15.67 12.02
CA MET A 101 4.77 15.25 11.17
C MET A 101 3.52 16.07 11.49
N ASP A 102 2.52 16.01 10.61
CA ASP A 102 1.21 16.57 10.86
C ASP A 102 0.51 15.83 12.02
N GLN A 103 -0.37 16.50 12.75
CA GLN A 103 -1.21 15.87 13.77
C GLN A 103 -2.10 14.83 13.11
N VAL A 104 -2.11 13.61 13.64
CA VAL A 104 -2.83 12.46 13.06
C VAL A 104 -4.07 12.18 13.87
N TYR A 105 -5.24 12.28 13.27
CA TYR A 105 -6.50 11.82 13.84
C TYR A 105 -6.78 10.42 13.30
N LEU A 106 -6.61 9.40 14.15
CA LEU A 106 -6.87 8.01 13.78
C LEU A 106 -8.33 7.66 14.00
N VAL A 107 -9.00 7.24 12.93
CA VAL A 107 -10.36 6.71 12.94
C VAL A 107 -10.30 5.19 12.97
N ALA A 108 -10.64 4.59 14.11
CA ALA A 108 -10.63 3.15 14.37
C ALA A 108 -12.06 2.57 14.49
N ASN A 109 -13.05 3.22 13.88
CA ASN A 109 -14.45 2.81 13.92
C ASN A 109 -15.01 2.67 12.50
N PRO A 110 -15.66 1.53 12.15
CA PRO A 110 -16.22 1.30 10.81
C PRO A 110 -17.20 2.36 10.34
N TYR A 111 -18.08 2.85 11.23
CA TYR A 111 -19.11 3.84 10.88
C TYR A 111 -18.49 5.22 10.58
N MET A 112 -17.52 5.65 11.39
CA MET A 112 -16.79 6.89 11.10
C MET A 112 -15.91 6.75 9.84
N ALA A 113 -15.32 5.57 9.63
CA ALA A 113 -14.59 5.26 8.41
C ALA A 113 -15.48 5.29 7.17
N HIS A 114 -16.76 4.87 7.29
CA HIS A 114 -17.80 5.00 6.27
C HIS A 114 -18.03 6.48 5.91
N GLN A 115 -18.21 7.35 6.90
CA GLN A 115 -18.39 8.80 6.68
C GLN A 115 -17.21 9.40 5.92
N VAL A 116 -15.97 9.03 6.29
CA VAL A 116 -14.74 9.53 5.64
C VAL A 116 -14.59 9.07 4.19
N SER A 117 -15.02 7.85 3.87
CA SER A 117 -14.68 7.22 2.60
C SER A 117 -15.84 6.98 1.64
N GLN A 118 -17.10 6.97 2.10
CA GLN A 118 -18.26 6.54 1.31
C GLN A 118 -19.34 7.61 1.19
N GLU A 119 -19.84 8.19 2.29
CA GLU A 119 -20.93 9.18 2.23
C GLU A 119 -20.50 10.42 1.41
N LYS A 120 -19.40 11.04 1.81
CA LYS A 120 -18.80 12.18 1.10
C LYS A 120 -17.29 12.00 1.14
N PRO A 121 -16.72 11.26 0.17
CA PRO A 121 -15.31 10.89 0.23
C PRO A 121 -14.39 12.09 0.43
N PHE A 122 -13.64 12.10 1.52
CA PHE A 122 -12.73 13.18 1.83
C PHE A 122 -11.54 13.18 0.86
N PRO A 123 -11.00 14.34 0.50
CA PRO A 123 -9.85 14.45 -0.39
C PRO A 123 -8.61 13.80 0.22
N LYS A 124 -7.65 13.43 -0.62
CA LYS A 124 -6.34 12.95 -0.17
C LYS A 124 -5.59 14.08 0.54
N HIS A 125 -4.93 13.75 1.66
CA HIS A 125 -4.09 14.72 2.37
C HIS A 125 -2.84 15.07 1.54
N PRO A 126 -2.34 16.31 1.53
CA PRO A 126 -1.14 16.72 0.78
C PRO A 126 0.11 15.89 1.10
N MET A 127 0.18 15.30 2.29
CA MET A 127 1.21 14.35 2.68
C MET A 127 1.32 13.19 1.69
N VAL A 128 0.17 12.65 1.21
CA VAL A 128 0.16 11.54 0.23
C VAL A 128 0.86 11.96 -1.06
N THR A 129 0.64 13.20 -1.53
CA THR A 129 1.32 13.73 -2.72
C THR A 129 2.83 13.79 -2.50
N ARG A 130 3.28 14.33 -1.37
CA ARG A 130 4.72 14.42 -1.05
C ARG A 130 5.44 13.07 -1.07
N PHE A 131 4.76 12.00 -0.63
CA PHE A 131 5.35 10.66 -0.64
C PHE A 131 5.33 10.02 -2.02
N MET A 132 4.23 10.20 -2.75
CA MET A 132 3.93 9.37 -3.91
C MET A 132 4.25 10.02 -5.25
N GLU A 133 4.43 11.36 -5.32
CA GLU A 133 4.59 12.08 -6.59
C GLU A 133 5.74 11.54 -7.48
N SER A 134 6.85 11.12 -6.86
CA SER A 134 8.00 10.58 -7.59
C SER A 134 7.71 9.23 -8.25
N PHE A 135 6.80 8.44 -7.67
CA PHE A 135 6.41 7.11 -8.15
C PHE A 135 5.25 7.16 -9.13
N THR A 136 4.30 8.06 -8.89
CA THR A 136 3.01 8.03 -9.56
C THR A 136 2.80 9.21 -10.50
N GLY A 137 3.60 10.27 -10.37
CA GLY A 137 3.33 11.55 -11.03
C GLY A 137 2.10 12.27 -10.45
N LEU A 138 2.01 13.57 -10.71
CA LEU A 138 0.96 14.44 -10.15
C LEU A 138 -0.43 14.22 -10.77
N ASN A 139 -0.50 13.64 -11.98
CA ASN A 139 -1.76 13.42 -12.70
C ASN A 139 -2.33 12.01 -12.51
N SER A 140 -1.87 11.29 -11.48
CA SER A 140 -2.31 9.92 -11.24
C SER A 140 -3.69 9.85 -10.57
N VAL A 141 -4.42 8.76 -10.83
CA VAL A 141 -5.70 8.45 -10.16
C VAL A 141 -5.54 8.33 -8.64
N LEU A 142 -4.34 8.02 -8.16
CA LEU A 142 -4.05 7.93 -6.73
C LEU A 142 -4.08 9.30 -6.06
N LEU A 143 -3.47 10.32 -6.70
CA LEU A 143 -3.29 11.67 -6.13
C LEU A 143 -4.41 12.64 -6.49
N ALA A 144 -5.06 12.45 -7.64
CA ALA A 144 -6.15 13.30 -8.09
C ALA A 144 -7.32 13.33 -7.11
N ASN A 145 -8.01 14.46 -7.03
CA ASN A 145 -9.23 14.65 -6.24
C ASN A 145 -10.40 15.08 -7.14
N ASP A 146 -11.61 15.05 -6.61
CA ASP A 146 -12.85 15.59 -7.17
C ASP A 146 -13.13 15.18 -8.64
N ALA A 147 -13.44 16.10 -9.51
CA ALA A 147 -13.78 15.85 -10.91
C ALA A 147 -12.65 15.15 -11.67
N LYS A 148 -11.41 15.62 -11.50
CA LYS A 148 -10.23 15.01 -12.16
C LYS A 148 -10.07 13.53 -11.79
N TRP A 149 -10.29 13.19 -10.52
CA TRP A 149 -10.27 11.80 -10.09
C TRP A 149 -11.37 10.97 -10.76
N LYS A 150 -12.60 11.48 -10.84
CA LYS A 150 -13.73 10.78 -11.49
C LYS A 150 -13.43 10.46 -12.96
N GLU A 151 -12.89 11.44 -13.68
CA GLU A 151 -12.50 11.30 -15.09
C GLU A 151 -11.41 10.21 -15.25
N LEU A 152 -10.33 10.29 -14.48
CA LEU A 152 -9.26 9.29 -14.49
C LEU A 152 -9.79 7.90 -14.12
N ARG A 153 -10.61 7.82 -13.07
CA ARG A 153 -11.22 6.56 -12.65
C ARG A 153 -12.05 5.94 -13.76
N SER A 154 -12.88 6.75 -14.47
CA SER A 154 -13.71 6.28 -15.57
C SER A 154 -12.89 5.82 -16.77
N LEU A 155 -11.74 6.44 -17.03
CA LEU A 155 -10.84 6.11 -18.11
C LEU A 155 -10.24 4.70 -17.94
N PHE A 156 -9.80 4.36 -16.72
CA PHE A 156 -9.07 3.13 -16.45
C PHE A 156 -9.93 1.97 -15.92
N SER A 157 -11.10 2.24 -15.32
CA SER A 157 -11.95 1.19 -14.70
C SER A 157 -12.32 0.04 -15.64
N PRO A 158 -12.60 0.23 -16.95
CA PRO A 158 -12.93 -0.90 -17.82
C PRO A 158 -11.83 -1.94 -17.94
N GLY A 159 -10.54 -1.54 -17.85
CA GLY A 159 -9.40 -2.44 -17.87
C GLY A 159 -9.25 -3.27 -16.58
N PHE A 160 -9.91 -2.89 -15.50
CA PHE A 160 -9.97 -3.65 -14.25
C PHE A 160 -11.30 -4.39 -14.06
N SER A 161 -12.14 -4.47 -15.10
CA SER A 161 -13.34 -5.29 -15.05
C SER A 161 -13.00 -6.78 -14.97
N ASN A 162 -13.80 -7.57 -14.24
CA ASN A 162 -13.57 -9.00 -14.10
C ASN A 162 -13.53 -9.70 -15.48
N ALA A 163 -14.42 -9.32 -16.40
CA ALA A 163 -14.45 -9.88 -17.75
C ALA A 163 -13.12 -9.66 -18.49
N HIS A 164 -12.53 -8.46 -18.40
CA HIS A 164 -11.24 -8.19 -19.03
C HIS A 164 -10.11 -8.93 -18.32
N LEU A 165 -10.07 -8.90 -16.97
CA LEU A 165 -9.02 -9.56 -16.20
C LEU A 165 -8.99 -11.08 -16.42
N MET A 166 -10.13 -11.72 -16.62
CA MET A 166 -10.18 -13.15 -16.98
C MET A 166 -9.47 -13.45 -18.30
N THR A 167 -9.42 -12.52 -19.25
CA THR A 167 -8.64 -12.68 -20.49
C THR A 167 -7.12 -12.61 -20.25
N MET A 168 -6.69 -12.06 -19.11
CA MET A 168 -5.28 -11.93 -18.72
C MET A 168 -4.79 -13.11 -17.87
N VAL A 169 -5.66 -14.00 -17.40
CA VAL A 169 -5.28 -15.17 -16.60
C VAL A 169 -4.22 -16.05 -17.27
N PRO A 170 -4.27 -16.32 -18.59
CA PRO A 170 -3.21 -17.07 -19.26
C PRO A 170 -1.81 -16.45 -19.07
N VAL A 171 -1.70 -15.12 -19.10
CA VAL A 171 -0.44 -14.41 -18.85
C VAL A 171 0.05 -14.61 -17.41
N MET A 172 -0.88 -14.58 -16.44
CA MET A 172 -0.56 -14.85 -15.04
C MET A 172 -0.06 -16.28 -14.84
N VAL A 173 -0.66 -17.25 -15.53
CA VAL A 173 -0.23 -18.65 -15.53
C VAL A 173 1.18 -18.79 -16.09
N ASP A 174 1.46 -18.18 -17.26
CA ASP A 174 2.79 -18.26 -17.90
C ASP A 174 3.89 -17.72 -16.98
N LYS A 175 3.65 -16.61 -16.28
CA LYS A 175 4.62 -16.06 -15.33
C LYS A 175 4.74 -16.88 -14.05
N THR A 176 3.66 -17.51 -13.62
CA THR A 176 3.68 -18.39 -12.44
C THR A 176 4.41 -19.71 -12.73
N GLU A 177 4.43 -20.21 -13.98
CA GLU A 177 5.28 -21.36 -14.33
C GLU A 177 6.77 -21.06 -14.13
N ILE A 178 7.24 -19.86 -14.58
CA ILE A 178 8.62 -19.43 -14.33
C ILE A 178 8.90 -19.36 -12.82
N PHE A 179 7.95 -18.86 -12.05
CA PHE A 179 8.07 -18.80 -10.59
C PHE A 179 8.16 -20.20 -9.97
N CYS A 180 7.38 -21.18 -10.46
CA CYS A 180 7.47 -22.57 -10.02
C CYS A 180 8.86 -23.16 -10.30
N ASP A 181 9.46 -22.87 -11.46
CA ASP A 181 10.81 -23.32 -11.79
C ASP A 181 11.87 -22.73 -10.82
N ILE A 182 11.72 -21.45 -10.46
CA ILE A 182 12.58 -20.80 -9.47
C ILE A 182 12.41 -21.42 -8.08
N LEU A 183 11.17 -21.67 -7.65
CA LEU A 183 10.89 -22.34 -6.38
C LEU A 183 11.47 -23.76 -6.38
N ALA A 184 11.39 -24.49 -7.49
CA ALA A 184 12.00 -25.83 -7.62
C ALA A 184 13.53 -25.79 -7.49
N GLN A 185 14.19 -24.72 -7.97
CA GLN A 185 15.62 -24.53 -7.76
C GLN A 185 15.96 -24.29 -6.29
N HIS A 186 15.20 -23.41 -5.59
CA HIS A 186 15.38 -23.18 -4.17
C HIS A 186 15.09 -24.41 -3.33
N ALA A 187 14.11 -25.23 -3.72
CA ALA A 187 13.81 -26.49 -3.05
C ALA A 187 14.97 -27.51 -3.10
N LYS A 188 15.82 -27.46 -4.14
CA LYS A 188 17.01 -28.29 -4.24
C LYS A 188 18.13 -27.87 -3.28
N THR A 189 18.23 -26.57 -3.01
CA THR A 189 19.27 -26.02 -2.12
C THR A 189 18.90 -26.15 -0.65
N GLY A 190 17.61 -26.12 -0.33
CA GLY A 190 17.07 -26.12 1.04
C GLY A 190 17.44 -24.87 1.86
N ALA A 191 18.08 -23.87 1.26
CA ALA A 191 18.46 -22.63 1.93
C ALA A 191 17.24 -21.74 2.19
N ALA A 192 17.26 -21.00 3.31
CA ALA A 192 16.29 -19.97 3.58
C ALA A 192 16.45 -18.80 2.59
N VAL A 193 15.35 -18.36 2.01
CA VAL A 193 15.31 -17.25 1.05
C VAL A 193 14.20 -16.26 1.41
N PRO A 194 14.39 -14.95 1.18
CA PRO A 194 13.34 -13.98 1.38
C PRO A 194 12.26 -14.15 0.30
N MET A 195 11.09 -14.63 0.68
CA MET A 195 10.00 -14.99 -0.25
C MET A 195 9.36 -13.77 -0.90
N GLU A 196 9.22 -12.67 -0.16
CA GLU A 196 8.56 -11.47 -0.67
C GLU A 196 9.29 -10.86 -1.89
N PRO A 197 10.63 -10.69 -1.89
CA PRO A 197 11.35 -10.26 -3.09
C PRO A 197 11.21 -11.19 -4.29
N LEU A 198 11.11 -12.51 -4.07
CA LEU A 198 10.85 -13.47 -5.16
C LEU A 198 9.44 -13.28 -5.73
N ALA A 199 8.43 -13.18 -4.86
CA ALA A 199 7.07 -12.91 -5.27
C ALA A 199 6.92 -11.53 -5.94
N ALA A 200 7.69 -10.51 -5.52
CA ALA A 200 7.70 -9.18 -6.14
C ALA A 200 8.21 -9.22 -7.59
N LYS A 201 9.20 -10.07 -7.90
CA LYS A 201 9.66 -10.29 -9.28
C LYS A 201 8.60 -10.95 -10.15
N LEU A 202 7.82 -11.87 -9.61
CA LEU A 202 6.68 -12.47 -10.29
C LEU A 202 5.61 -11.41 -10.58
N THR A 203 5.15 -10.70 -9.56
CA THR A 203 4.03 -9.77 -9.66
C THR A 203 4.36 -8.55 -10.53
N ILE A 204 5.63 -8.09 -10.57
CA ILE A 204 6.03 -7.00 -11.47
C ILE A 204 6.05 -7.45 -12.93
N ASP A 205 6.42 -8.70 -13.23
CA ASP A 205 6.34 -9.26 -14.59
C ASP A 205 4.88 -9.40 -15.04
N ILE A 206 3.99 -9.84 -14.15
CA ILE A 206 2.55 -9.94 -14.44
C ILE A 206 1.97 -8.54 -14.71
N ILE A 207 2.19 -7.56 -13.83
CA ILE A 207 1.62 -6.22 -13.99
C ILE A 207 2.17 -5.51 -15.24
N GLY A 208 3.43 -5.74 -15.58
CA GLY A 208 4.06 -5.22 -16.80
C GLY A 208 3.31 -5.68 -18.07
N LEU A 209 2.98 -6.96 -18.14
CA LEU A 209 2.22 -7.54 -19.26
C LEU A 209 0.77 -7.06 -19.27
N VAL A 210 0.10 -7.04 -18.11
CA VAL A 210 -1.32 -6.64 -18.01
C VAL A 210 -1.50 -5.14 -18.30
N VAL A 211 -0.63 -4.30 -17.79
CA VAL A 211 -0.75 -2.84 -17.89
C VAL A 211 -0.13 -2.31 -19.17
N LEU A 212 1.13 -2.66 -19.43
CA LEU A 212 1.93 -2.10 -20.53
C LEU A 212 2.03 -3.04 -21.72
N GLY A 213 1.78 -4.34 -21.56
CA GLY A 213 2.06 -5.39 -22.54
C GLY A 213 3.55 -5.58 -22.78
N VAL A 214 4.35 -5.33 -21.75
CA VAL A 214 5.80 -5.50 -21.73
C VAL A 214 6.16 -6.57 -20.73
N ASP A 215 6.95 -7.53 -21.17
CA ASP A 215 7.59 -8.50 -20.28
C ASP A 215 8.89 -7.91 -19.73
N PHE A 216 8.92 -7.61 -18.45
CA PHE A 216 10.15 -7.09 -17.82
C PHE A 216 11.20 -8.18 -17.60
N GLY A 217 10.79 -9.47 -17.56
CA GLY A 217 11.71 -10.59 -17.33
C GLY A 217 12.42 -10.53 -15.97
N SER A 218 11.83 -9.86 -14.98
CA SER A 218 12.46 -9.56 -13.69
C SER A 218 12.75 -10.81 -12.85
N GLN A 219 12.07 -11.90 -13.13
CA GLN A 219 12.32 -13.19 -12.47
C GLN A 219 13.66 -13.80 -12.89
N THR A 220 14.10 -13.55 -14.13
CA THR A 220 15.28 -14.20 -14.73
C THR A 220 16.38 -13.22 -15.13
N GLY A 221 16.11 -11.93 -15.11
CA GLY A 221 17.03 -10.89 -15.56
C GLY A 221 16.82 -9.55 -14.86
N GLU A 222 17.27 -8.49 -15.51
CA GLU A 222 17.12 -7.11 -15.06
C GLU A 222 16.44 -6.26 -16.15
N ASP A 223 15.62 -5.32 -15.74
CA ASP A 223 14.94 -4.36 -16.61
C ASP A 223 15.20 -2.92 -16.15
N GLU A 224 15.32 -1.98 -17.10
CA GLU A 224 15.62 -0.57 -16.85
C GLU A 224 14.56 0.10 -15.95
N LEU A 225 13.28 -0.16 -16.22
CA LEU A 225 12.19 0.43 -15.44
C LEU A 225 12.17 -0.15 -14.02
N VAL A 226 12.34 -1.47 -13.90
CA VAL A 226 12.35 -2.16 -12.60
C VAL A 226 13.51 -1.71 -11.73
N ASN A 227 14.70 -1.53 -12.32
CA ASN A 227 15.87 -1.03 -11.60
C ASN A 227 15.67 0.42 -11.15
N ALA A 228 15.16 1.29 -12.03
CA ALA A 228 14.83 2.68 -11.65
C ALA A 228 13.81 2.73 -10.53
N PHE A 229 12.81 1.85 -10.59
CA PHE A 229 11.78 1.73 -9.57
C PHE A 229 12.35 1.31 -8.21
N ARG A 230 13.24 0.30 -8.15
CA ARG A 230 13.90 -0.13 -6.90
C ARG A 230 14.69 1.02 -6.27
N HIS A 231 15.48 1.76 -7.06
CA HIS A 231 16.19 2.93 -6.56
C HIS A 231 15.25 4.02 -6.01
N LEU A 232 14.07 4.19 -6.61
CA LEU A 232 13.07 5.11 -6.06
C LEU A 232 12.53 4.66 -4.70
N LEU A 233 12.30 3.35 -4.50
CA LEU A 233 11.87 2.80 -3.20
C LEU A 233 12.85 3.15 -2.08
N ASP A 234 14.17 3.04 -2.33
CA ASP A 234 15.22 3.38 -1.36
C ASP A 234 15.28 4.89 -1.04
N LEU A 235 14.66 5.71 -1.88
CA LEU A 235 14.66 7.16 -1.77
C LEU A 235 13.34 7.73 -1.21
N ILE A 236 12.42 6.89 -0.74
CA ILE A 236 11.17 7.35 -0.12
C ILE A 236 11.49 8.24 1.10
N PRO A 237 10.83 9.39 1.24
CA PRO A 237 10.98 10.21 2.43
C PRO A 237 10.50 9.47 3.69
N ASP A 238 11.28 9.50 4.75
CA ASP A 238 10.98 8.84 6.04
C ASP A 238 9.86 9.55 6.84
N GLY A 239 8.86 10.10 6.17
CA GLY A 239 7.75 10.82 6.81
C GLY A 239 8.07 12.25 7.24
N GLN A 240 9.29 12.72 7.03
CA GLN A 240 9.69 14.08 7.42
C GLN A 240 9.02 15.15 6.53
N ARG A 241 8.60 16.25 7.14
CA ARG A 241 7.99 17.38 6.43
C ARG A 241 8.87 17.99 5.35
N LEU A 242 10.19 17.97 5.54
CA LEU A 242 11.17 18.60 4.66
C LEU A 242 12.27 17.61 4.28
N GLU A 243 12.36 17.32 3.01
CA GLU A 243 13.53 16.67 2.43
C GLU A 243 14.62 17.72 2.23
N ILE A 244 15.60 17.73 3.13
CA ILE A 244 16.70 18.71 3.11
C ILE A 244 17.85 18.22 2.22
N ASN A 245 17.92 16.92 1.92
CA ASN A 245 19.04 16.34 1.15
C ASN A 245 18.88 16.59 -0.36
N PRO A 246 19.69 17.47 -0.98
CA PRO A 246 19.56 17.80 -2.39
C PRO A 246 19.93 16.62 -3.31
N ILE A 247 20.81 15.73 -2.86
CA ILE A 247 21.23 14.55 -3.63
C ILE A 247 20.07 13.56 -3.71
N ARG A 248 19.38 13.26 -2.61
CA ARG A 248 18.18 12.40 -2.61
C ARG A 248 17.10 12.97 -3.52
N ARG A 249 16.88 14.29 -3.47
CA ARG A 249 15.90 14.98 -4.33
C ARG A 249 16.29 14.91 -5.81
N TYR A 250 17.56 15.06 -6.13
CA TYR A 250 18.08 14.90 -7.51
C TYR A 250 17.87 13.45 -7.99
N ASN A 251 18.28 12.46 -7.20
CA ASN A 251 18.16 11.05 -7.54
C ASN A 251 16.71 10.64 -7.76
N ARG A 252 15.78 11.09 -6.92
CA ARG A 252 14.34 10.85 -7.13
C ARG A 252 13.84 11.38 -8.46
N ARG A 253 14.23 12.58 -8.83
CA ARG A 253 13.87 13.17 -10.14
C ARG A 253 14.49 12.40 -11.29
N TYR A 254 15.74 12.00 -11.16
CA TYR A 254 16.46 11.24 -12.17
C TYR A 254 15.76 9.90 -12.44
N TYR A 255 15.57 9.06 -11.42
CA TYR A 255 14.95 7.74 -11.59
C TYR A 255 13.47 7.83 -12.00
N SER A 256 12.72 8.82 -11.51
CA SER A 256 11.37 9.08 -12.00
C SER A 256 11.38 9.43 -13.49
N GLY A 257 12.34 10.22 -13.95
CA GLY A 257 12.53 10.55 -15.37
C GLY A 257 12.92 9.34 -16.23
N VAL A 258 13.71 8.40 -15.69
CA VAL A 258 14.03 7.12 -16.38
C VAL A 258 12.74 6.34 -16.61
N MET A 259 11.89 6.18 -15.60
CA MET A 259 10.61 5.50 -15.73
C MET A 259 9.68 6.20 -16.73
N ASP A 260 9.59 7.53 -16.69
CA ASP A 260 8.77 8.31 -17.61
C ASP A 260 9.22 8.10 -19.06
N ASN A 261 10.52 8.13 -19.31
CA ASN A 261 11.09 7.93 -20.65
C ASN A 261 10.87 6.50 -21.16
N TYR A 262 11.00 5.50 -20.29
CA TYR A 262 10.73 4.11 -20.63
C TYR A 262 9.28 3.93 -21.08
N ILE A 263 8.32 4.36 -20.24
CA ILE A 263 6.88 4.24 -20.54
C ILE A 263 6.53 5.05 -21.80
N ARG A 264 7.12 6.22 -21.99
CA ARG A 264 6.92 7.04 -23.20
C ARG A 264 7.36 6.30 -24.46
N ARG A 265 8.53 5.61 -24.43
CA ARG A 265 8.97 4.78 -25.55
C ARG A 265 7.98 3.66 -25.86
N VAL A 266 7.47 2.98 -24.82
CA VAL A 266 6.48 1.91 -24.97
C VAL A 266 5.16 2.45 -25.56
N LEU A 267 4.65 3.57 -25.03
CA LEU A 267 3.43 4.22 -25.54
C LEU A 267 3.54 4.56 -27.03
N ARG A 268 4.62 5.23 -27.43
CA ARG A 268 4.84 5.65 -28.81
C ARG A 268 5.00 4.45 -29.76
N ALA A 269 5.75 3.43 -29.35
CA ALA A 269 5.93 2.22 -30.14
C ALA A 269 4.60 1.48 -30.36
N ARG A 270 3.72 1.52 -29.36
CA ARG A 270 2.42 0.84 -29.41
C ARG A 270 1.39 1.59 -30.25
N SER A 271 1.33 2.91 -30.11
CA SER A 271 0.48 3.77 -30.96
C SER A 271 0.85 3.67 -32.45
N ALA A 272 2.12 3.49 -32.77
CA ALA A 272 2.59 3.32 -34.15
C ALA A 272 2.24 1.96 -34.78
N LYS A 273 2.08 0.89 -33.98
CA LYS A 273 1.83 -0.48 -34.49
C LYS A 273 0.36 -0.81 -34.68
N GLY A 274 -0.57 0.01 -34.19
CA GLY A 274 -2.00 -0.30 -34.15
C GLY A 274 -2.34 -1.46 -33.19
N ALA A 275 -3.61 -1.62 -32.85
CA ALA A 275 -4.10 -2.59 -31.86
C ALA A 275 -4.18 -4.03 -32.43
N ASN A 276 -3.08 -4.57 -32.96
CA ASN A 276 -3.08 -5.93 -33.53
C ASN A 276 -2.52 -6.97 -32.55
N ASN A 277 -2.81 -6.84 -31.25
CA ASN A 277 -2.33 -7.74 -30.22
C ASN A 277 -3.37 -8.80 -29.85
N LYS A 278 -2.89 -10.01 -29.54
CA LYS A 278 -3.69 -11.15 -29.07
C LYS A 278 -4.55 -10.80 -27.83
N PHE A 279 -4.09 -9.86 -27.00
CA PHE A 279 -4.79 -9.37 -25.81
C PHE A 279 -4.71 -7.83 -25.77
N LYS A 280 -5.83 -7.18 -25.41
CA LYS A 280 -5.86 -5.74 -25.11
C LYS A 280 -5.30 -5.52 -23.71
N THR A 281 -4.28 -4.68 -23.58
CA THR A 281 -3.76 -4.28 -22.28
C THR A 281 -4.62 -3.17 -21.67
N LEU A 282 -4.40 -2.88 -20.40
CA LEU A 282 -5.01 -1.73 -19.73
C LEU A 282 -4.71 -0.41 -20.48
N MET A 283 -3.49 -0.28 -21.00
CA MET A 283 -3.08 0.85 -21.81
C MET A 283 -3.88 0.96 -23.11
N ASP A 284 -4.10 -0.15 -23.83
CA ASP A 284 -4.89 -0.15 -25.08
C ASP A 284 -6.34 0.29 -24.84
N ILE A 285 -6.93 -0.18 -23.72
CA ILE A 285 -8.28 0.20 -23.30
C ILE A 285 -8.34 1.69 -22.99
N ALA A 286 -7.35 2.21 -22.26
CA ALA A 286 -7.30 3.62 -21.89
C ALA A 286 -7.11 4.53 -23.12
N ILE A 287 -6.28 4.14 -24.09
CA ILE A 287 -6.10 4.89 -25.34
C ILE A 287 -7.43 4.96 -26.10
N GLY A 288 -8.08 3.81 -26.36
CA GLY A 288 -9.35 3.79 -27.09
C GLY A 288 -10.45 4.59 -26.39
N ARG A 289 -10.51 4.49 -25.05
CA ARG A 289 -11.48 5.25 -24.26
C ARG A 289 -11.21 6.75 -24.30
N TYR A 290 -9.95 7.14 -24.26
CA TYR A 290 -9.55 8.55 -24.39
C TYR A 290 -9.95 9.12 -25.76
N GLU A 291 -9.69 8.39 -26.86
CA GLU A 291 -10.10 8.79 -28.21
C GLU A 291 -11.61 9.00 -28.32
N ASP A 292 -12.41 8.13 -27.71
CA ASP A 292 -13.86 8.26 -27.66
C ASP A 292 -14.30 9.50 -26.85
N LEU A 293 -13.67 9.75 -25.72
CA LEU A 293 -13.95 10.95 -24.91
C LEU A 293 -13.59 12.23 -25.67
N VAL A 294 -12.46 12.25 -26.40
CA VAL A 294 -12.04 13.38 -27.24
C VAL A 294 -13.09 13.71 -28.30
N LYS A 295 -13.62 12.69 -28.96
CA LYS A 295 -14.66 12.87 -30.00
C LYS A 295 -15.93 13.49 -29.43
N ASN A 296 -16.31 13.12 -28.20
CA ASN A 296 -17.58 13.52 -27.59
C ASN A 296 -17.50 14.83 -26.76
N ASP A 297 -16.35 15.15 -26.19
CA ASP A 297 -16.10 16.41 -25.42
C ASP A 297 -14.66 16.93 -25.63
N PRO A 298 -14.40 17.66 -26.72
CA PRO A 298 -13.05 18.16 -27.04
C PRO A 298 -12.49 19.20 -26.06
N LYS A 299 -13.29 19.73 -25.15
CA LYS A 299 -12.90 20.76 -24.17
C LYS A 299 -12.79 20.23 -22.74
N GLY A 300 -12.91 18.93 -22.53
CA GLY A 300 -12.84 18.31 -21.21
C GLY A 300 -11.51 18.53 -20.49
N SER A 301 -11.51 18.43 -19.16
CA SER A 301 -10.36 18.78 -18.30
C SER A 301 -9.14 17.89 -18.49
N LEU A 302 -9.31 16.66 -18.99
CA LEU A 302 -8.22 15.72 -19.29
C LEU A 302 -7.25 16.24 -20.37
N PHE A 303 -7.68 17.19 -21.20
CA PHE A 303 -6.88 17.72 -22.33
C PHE A 303 -5.80 18.72 -21.89
N ASN A 304 -5.98 19.37 -20.75
CA ASN A 304 -5.07 20.41 -20.27
C ASN A 304 -3.68 19.87 -19.88
N CYS A 305 -3.52 18.57 -19.66
CA CYS A 305 -2.26 17.95 -19.23
C CYS A 305 -1.51 17.22 -20.36
N GLY A 306 -2.14 17.06 -21.55
CA GLY A 306 -1.65 16.15 -22.59
C GLY A 306 -1.83 14.68 -22.20
N PHE A 307 -2.44 13.87 -23.08
CA PHE A 307 -2.72 12.45 -22.80
C PHE A 307 -1.46 11.63 -22.48
N GLU A 308 -0.34 11.92 -23.15
CA GLU A 308 0.90 11.17 -22.98
C GLU A 308 1.37 11.21 -21.50
N GLN A 309 1.46 12.40 -20.90
CA GLN A 309 1.91 12.52 -19.50
C GLN A 309 0.89 11.96 -18.51
N LEU A 310 -0.40 12.13 -18.77
CA LEU A 310 -1.47 11.54 -17.96
C LEU A 310 -1.40 10.01 -18.00
N ALA A 311 -1.19 9.42 -19.18
CA ALA A 311 -1.02 7.98 -19.32
C ALA A 311 0.23 7.49 -18.56
N ILE A 312 1.38 8.16 -18.73
CA ILE A 312 2.63 7.82 -18.03
C ILE A 312 2.42 7.81 -16.51
N ASP A 313 1.83 8.87 -15.94
CA ASP A 313 1.60 8.99 -14.50
C ASP A 313 0.72 7.85 -13.96
N ASN A 314 -0.33 7.49 -14.69
CA ASN A 314 -1.23 6.42 -14.26
C ASN A 314 -0.64 5.02 -14.48
N LEU A 315 0.09 4.78 -15.57
CA LEU A 315 0.75 3.52 -15.82
C LEU A 315 1.85 3.24 -14.79
N LYS A 316 2.64 4.26 -14.39
CA LYS A 316 3.56 4.16 -13.25
C LYS A 316 2.81 3.79 -11.96
N THR A 317 1.68 4.43 -11.72
CA THR A 317 0.85 4.14 -10.54
C THR A 317 0.42 2.68 -10.49
N PHE A 318 -0.02 2.13 -11.61
CA PHE A 318 -0.49 0.74 -11.67
C PHE A 318 0.65 -0.26 -11.53
N VAL A 319 1.81 0.00 -12.16
CA VAL A 319 3.01 -0.83 -11.98
C VAL A 319 3.44 -0.84 -10.52
N PHE A 320 3.52 0.35 -9.88
CA PHE A 320 3.84 0.45 -8.46
C PHE A 320 2.84 -0.31 -7.58
N ALA A 321 1.54 0.01 -7.71
CA ALA A 321 0.54 -0.51 -6.80
C ALA A 321 0.30 -2.02 -6.96
N GLY A 322 0.43 -2.54 -8.19
CA GLY A 322 0.06 -3.92 -8.51
C GLY A 322 1.08 -4.94 -8.03
N HIS A 323 2.38 -4.66 -8.11
CA HIS A 323 3.37 -5.67 -7.73
C HIS A 323 3.62 -5.73 -6.22
N ASP A 324 3.73 -4.59 -5.57
CA ASP A 324 4.20 -4.46 -4.19
C ASP A 324 3.21 -5.03 -3.16
N THR A 325 1.90 -4.87 -3.41
CA THR A 325 0.85 -5.33 -2.50
C THR A 325 0.51 -6.81 -2.68
N SER A 326 0.51 -7.31 -3.93
CA SER A 326 0.23 -8.71 -4.23
C SER A 326 1.35 -9.62 -3.71
N SER A 327 2.64 -9.27 -3.91
CA SER A 327 3.79 -10.04 -3.42
C SER A 327 3.78 -10.19 -1.91
N THR A 328 3.49 -9.10 -1.20
CA THR A 328 3.33 -9.11 0.26
C THR A 328 2.23 -10.08 0.70
N THR A 329 1.06 -10.03 0.05
CA THR A 329 -0.08 -10.89 0.41
C THR A 329 0.22 -12.37 0.13
N ILE A 330 0.85 -12.70 -1.02
CA ILE A 330 1.28 -14.06 -1.35
C ILE A 330 2.20 -14.61 -0.23
N SER A 331 3.18 -13.82 0.19
CA SER A 331 4.15 -14.21 1.23
C SER A 331 3.47 -14.47 2.57
N TYR A 332 2.51 -13.62 2.97
CA TYR A 332 1.73 -13.85 4.18
C TYR A 332 0.83 -15.08 4.10
N VAL A 333 0.25 -15.36 2.93
CA VAL A 333 -0.56 -16.59 2.76
C VAL A 333 0.30 -17.84 2.93
N TYR A 334 1.51 -17.89 2.34
CA TYR A 334 2.43 -19.02 2.55
C TYR A 334 2.80 -19.18 4.03
N HIS A 335 3.13 -18.08 4.71
CA HIS A 335 3.43 -18.09 6.15
C HIS A 335 2.26 -18.59 6.99
N LEU A 336 1.07 -18.07 6.78
CA LEU A 336 -0.12 -18.43 7.55
C LEU A 336 -0.52 -19.90 7.32
N LEU A 337 -0.44 -20.38 6.08
CA LEU A 337 -0.74 -21.79 5.78
C LEU A 337 0.31 -22.74 6.36
N HIS A 338 1.59 -22.34 6.44
CA HIS A 338 2.60 -23.10 7.16
C HIS A 338 2.27 -23.22 8.65
N LYS A 339 1.89 -22.12 9.30
CA LYS A 339 1.54 -22.10 10.74
C LYS A 339 0.22 -22.81 11.05
N HIS A 340 -0.66 -22.98 10.05
CA HIS A 340 -2.00 -23.55 10.22
C HIS A 340 -2.25 -24.78 9.34
N PRO A 341 -1.69 -25.97 9.69
CA PRO A 341 -1.77 -27.17 8.84
C PRO A 341 -3.20 -27.62 8.50
N LYS A 342 -4.16 -27.37 9.39
CA LYS A 342 -5.58 -27.69 9.12
C LYS A 342 -6.17 -26.83 8.00
N ALA A 343 -5.82 -25.56 7.95
CA ALA A 343 -6.23 -24.68 6.86
C ALA A 343 -5.53 -25.04 5.55
N LEU A 344 -4.23 -25.38 5.61
CA LEU A 344 -3.49 -25.91 4.47
C LEU A 344 -4.15 -27.16 3.88
N ALA A 345 -4.53 -28.13 4.72
CA ALA A 345 -5.19 -29.36 4.27
C ALA A 345 -6.48 -29.06 3.48
N LYS A 346 -7.31 -28.13 3.97
CA LYS A 346 -8.54 -27.71 3.26
C LYS A 346 -8.24 -27.01 1.91
N VAL A 347 -7.18 -26.20 1.83
CA VAL A 347 -6.75 -25.60 0.55
C VAL A 347 -6.32 -26.67 -0.44
N LEU A 348 -5.54 -27.66 -0.01
CA LEU A 348 -5.09 -28.75 -0.87
C LEU A 348 -6.25 -29.61 -1.36
N GLU A 349 -7.20 -29.94 -0.47
CA GLU A 349 -8.41 -30.69 -0.80
C GLU A 349 -9.27 -29.94 -1.83
N GLU A 350 -9.52 -28.65 -1.63
CA GLU A 350 -10.23 -27.79 -2.58
C GLU A 350 -9.54 -27.77 -3.95
N HIS A 351 -8.19 -27.65 -3.95
CA HIS A 351 -7.44 -27.64 -5.20
C HIS A 351 -7.49 -28.99 -5.92
N ASP A 352 -7.48 -30.12 -5.17
CA ASP A 352 -7.62 -31.45 -5.77
C ASP A 352 -9.01 -31.67 -6.37
N GLU A 353 -10.06 -31.20 -5.68
CA GLU A 353 -11.44 -31.31 -6.15
C GLU A 353 -11.68 -30.47 -7.42
N ILE A 354 -11.23 -29.22 -7.46
CA ILE A 354 -11.55 -28.27 -8.53
C ILE A 354 -10.59 -28.39 -9.71
N LEU A 355 -9.31 -28.60 -9.46
CA LEU A 355 -8.25 -28.61 -10.48
C LEU A 355 -7.74 -30.03 -10.81
N GLY A 356 -8.27 -31.06 -10.13
CA GLY A 356 -7.86 -32.45 -10.30
C GLY A 356 -6.47 -32.73 -9.70
N LYS A 357 -6.16 -34.02 -9.56
CA LYS A 357 -4.92 -34.50 -8.89
C LYS A 357 -3.70 -34.50 -9.80
N ASP A 358 -3.86 -34.40 -11.11
CA ASP A 358 -2.76 -34.34 -12.08
C ASP A 358 -2.20 -32.90 -12.15
N LEU A 359 -1.14 -32.65 -11.38
CA LEU A 359 -0.55 -31.32 -11.25
C LEU A 359 0.04 -30.79 -12.58
N THR A 360 0.43 -31.69 -13.49
CA THR A 360 1.00 -31.30 -14.80
C THR A 360 -0.03 -30.66 -15.72
N LYS A 361 -1.31 -30.95 -15.53
CA LYS A 361 -2.41 -30.40 -16.31
C LYS A 361 -2.95 -29.07 -15.82
N VAL A 362 -2.65 -28.71 -14.57
CA VAL A 362 -3.24 -27.51 -13.93
C VAL A 362 -3.01 -26.22 -14.72
N PRO A 363 -1.80 -25.91 -15.19
CA PRO A 363 -1.59 -24.70 -15.99
C PRO A 363 -2.45 -24.66 -17.25
N ALA A 364 -2.51 -25.78 -18.00
CA ALA A 364 -3.30 -25.88 -19.21
C ALA A 364 -4.82 -25.77 -18.94
N MET A 365 -5.30 -26.36 -17.82
CA MET A 365 -6.70 -26.26 -17.40
C MET A 365 -7.09 -24.83 -17.06
N ILE A 366 -6.27 -24.10 -16.30
CA ILE A 366 -6.54 -22.71 -15.92
C ILE A 366 -6.51 -21.81 -17.18
N ARG A 367 -5.57 -22.02 -18.12
CA ARG A 367 -5.53 -21.28 -19.39
C ARG A 367 -6.78 -21.51 -20.24
N ALA A 368 -7.24 -22.76 -20.31
CA ALA A 368 -8.42 -23.12 -21.10
C ALA A 368 -9.73 -22.64 -20.46
N ASN A 369 -9.80 -22.63 -19.13
CA ASN A 369 -10.97 -22.19 -18.38
C ASN A 369 -10.57 -21.34 -17.15
N PRO A 370 -10.28 -20.05 -17.35
CA PRO A 370 -9.91 -19.14 -16.25
C PRO A 370 -10.93 -19.06 -15.11
N ALA A 371 -12.21 -19.34 -15.40
CA ALA A 371 -13.27 -19.29 -14.38
C ALA A 371 -13.11 -20.33 -13.26
N LEU A 372 -12.26 -21.34 -13.45
CA LEU A 372 -11.97 -22.35 -12.42
C LEU A 372 -11.43 -21.73 -11.13
N ILE A 373 -10.59 -20.68 -11.24
CA ILE A 373 -10.03 -20.00 -10.07
C ILE A 373 -11.09 -19.31 -9.20
N ASN A 374 -12.25 -18.96 -9.77
CA ASN A 374 -13.36 -18.37 -9.00
C ASN A 374 -14.10 -19.39 -8.14
N LYS A 375 -13.90 -20.69 -8.38
CA LYS A 375 -14.46 -21.76 -7.57
C LYS A 375 -13.66 -22.04 -6.28
N LEU A 376 -12.44 -21.49 -6.16
CA LEU A 376 -11.55 -21.65 -5.01
C LEU A 376 -12.05 -20.81 -3.82
N ALA A 377 -13.11 -21.25 -3.17
CA ALA A 377 -13.81 -20.51 -2.13
C ALA A 377 -13.01 -20.45 -0.82
N TYR A 378 -12.44 -21.60 -0.39
CA TYR A 378 -11.63 -21.65 0.83
C TYR A 378 -10.30 -20.91 0.65
N THR A 379 -9.64 -21.09 -0.48
CA THR A 379 -8.44 -20.31 -0.86
C THR A 379 -8.74 -18.80 -0.85
N THR A 380 -9.90 -18.38 -1.36
CA THR A 380 -10.33 -16.98 -1.32
C THR A 380 -10.52 -16.50 0.14
N ALA A 381 -11.10 -17.33 1.00
CA ALA A 381 -11.26 -17.03 2.43
C ALA A 381 -9.90 -16.89 3.13
N VAL A 382 -8.93 -17.74 2.81
CA VAL A 382 -7.53 -17.66 3.30
C VAL A 382 -6.89 -16.32 2.89
N ILE A 383 -7.02 -15.91 1.62
CA ILE A 383 -6.48 -14.62 1.14
C ILE A 383 -7.13 -13.45 1.89
N ARG A 384 -8.44 -13.50 2.08
CA ARG A 384 -9.19 -12.45 2.79
C ARG A 384 -8.76 -12.33 4.26
N GLU A 385 -8.55 -13.44 4.94
CA GLU A 385 -8.09 -13.43 6.33
C GLU A 385 -6.63 -12.96 6.43
N ALA A 386 -5.77 -13.31 5.48
CA ALA A 386 -4.41 -12.76 5.39
C ALA A 386 -4.43 -11.24 5.20
N LEU A 387 -5.30 -10.72 4.34
CA LEU A 387 -5.49 -9.28 4.13
C LEU A 387 -6.10 -8.56 5.34
N ARG A 388 -6.87 -9.27 6.18
CA ARG A 388 -7.37 -8.71 7.44
C ARG A 388 -6.23 -8.55 8.44
N LEU A 389 -5.45 -9.60 8.64
CA LEU A 389 -4.32 -9.59 9.59
C LEU A 389 -3.19 -8.65 9.16
N TYR A 390 -2.90 -8.63 7.87
CA TYR A 390 -1.75 -7.91 7.31
C TYR A 390 -2.18 -7.01 6.13
N PRO A 391 -3.00 -5.96 6.37
CA PRO A 391 -3.39 -5.05 5.30
C PRO A 391 -2.14 -4.32 4.75
N ALA A 392 -1.95 -4.35 3.44
CA ALA A 392 -0.74 -3.85 2.80
C ALA A 392 -0.62 -2.31 2.82
N SER A 393 -1.73 -1.59 3.03
CA SER A 393 -1.74 -0.12 2.96
C SER A 393 -2.81 0.48 3.88
N GLY A 394 -2.64 1.76 4.23
CA GLY A 394 -3.60 2.57 4.97
C GLY A 394 -4.29 3.63 4.09
N SER A 395 -5.24 4.37 4.66
CA SER A 395 -5.97 5.43 3.96
C SER A 395 -5.83 6.77 4.69
N LEU A 396 -5.12 7.70 4.04
CA LEU A 396 -4.86 9.05 4.55
C LEU A 396 -5.76 10.07 3.84
N ARG A 397 -6.54 10.81 4.59
CA ARG A 397 -7.51 11.79 4.11
C ARG A 397 -7.29 13.14 4.77
N MET A 398 -7.84 14.19 4.20
CA MET A 398 -7.84 15.53 4.75
C MET A 398 -9.27 15.93 5.14
N ALA A 399 -9.45 16.48 6.32
CA ALA A 399 -10.71 17.07 6.72
C ALA A 399 -11.07 18.24 5.78
N PRO A 400 -12.15 18.15 4.98
CA PRO A 400 -12.50 19.20 4.00
C PRO A 400 -13.05 20.47 4.66
N GLU A 401 -13.57 20.33 5.85
CA GLU A 401 -14.15 21.37 6.72
C GLU A 401 -13.95 20.97 8.18
N ASN A 402 -14.46 21.74 9.14
CA ASN A 402 -14.51 21.29 10.53
C ASN A 402 -15.56 20.17 10.63
N ILE A 403 -15.11 18.95 10.97
CA ILE A 403 -15.97 17.76 11.06
C ILE A 403 -16.07 17.30 12.49
N THR A 404 -17.29 17.13 12.98
CA THR A 404 -17.53 16.54 14.30
C THR A 404 -17.94 15.07 14.14
N PHE A 405 -17.15 14.19 14.72
CA PHE A 405 -17.45 12.77 14.85
C PHE A 405 -18.05 12.49 16.23
N HIS A 406 -18.90 11.47 16.27
CA HIS A 406 -19.53 10.97 17.49
C HIS A 406 -19.05 9.54 17.77
N PRO A 407 -17.87 9.38 18.39
CA PRO A 407 -17.35 8.06 18.74
C PRO A 407 -18.26 7.37 19.75
N THR A 408 -18.29 6.03 19.72
CA THR A 408 -19.12 5.27 20.67
C THR A 408 -18.51 5.19 22.06
N ARG A 409 -17.18 5.30 22.15
CA ARG A 409 -16.40 5.11 23.39
C ARG A 409 -15.87 6.39 24.01
N THR A 410 -16.08 7.56 23.37
CA THR A 410 -15.60 8.86 23.86
C THR A 410 -16.59 9.99 23.54
N ASN A 411 -16.36 11.17 24.10
CA ASN A 411 -17.14 12.37 23.76
C ASN A 411 -16.97 12.76 22.29
N PRO A 412 -17.90 13.53 21.71
CA PRO A 412 -17.78 14.07 20.36
C PRO A 412 -16.46 14.80 20.15
N VAL A 413 -15.83 14.57 19.00
CA VAL A 413 -14.54 15.15 18.64
C VAL A 413 -14.66 15.93 17.34
N THR A 414 -14.32 17.21 17.38
CA THR A 414 -14.26 18.05 16.17
C THR A 414 -12.84 18.06 15.62
N ILE A 415 -12.68 17.57 14.39
CA ILE A 415 -11.43 17.64 13.64
C ILE A 415 -11.46 18.92 12.78
N PRO A 416 -10.52 19.86 12.98
CA PRO A 416 -10.49 21.08 12.21
C PRO A 416 -10.15 20.83 10.74
N LYS A 417 -10.65 21.70 9.85
CA LYS A 417 -10.33 21.72 8.42
C LYS A 417 -8.83 21.60 8.17
N GLY A 418 -8.46 20.82 7.17
CA GLY A 418 -7.08 20.66 6.71
C GLY A 418 -6.26 19.63 7.50
N ASN A 419 -6.77 19.11 8.63
CA ASN A 419 -6.04 18.11 9.41
C ASN A 419 -6.05 16.74 8.75
N LEU A 420 -5.01 15.95 9.09
CA LEU A 420 -4.83 14.58 8.62
C LEU A 420 -5.73 13.61 9.37
N ILE A 421 -6.59 12.94 8.64
CA ILE A 421 -7.41 11.82 9.13
C ILE A 421 -6.82 10.54 8.56
N TRP A 422 -6.44 9.62 9.44
CA TRP A 422 -6.00 8.29 9.07
C TRP A 422 -7.10 7.28 9.38
N VAL A 423 -7.68 6.66 8.35
CA VAL A 423 -8.56 5.51 8.55
C VAL A 423 -7.69 4.33 8.95
N GLY A 424 -7.80 3.92 10.20
CA GLY A 424 -6.97 2.90 10.83
C GLY A 424 -7.41 1.48 10.42
N ILE A 425 -7.13 1.09 9.19
CA ILE A 425 -7.55 -0.23 8.64
C ILE A 425 -7.02 -1.36 9.53
N HIS A 426 -5.72 -1.37 9.83
CA HIS A 426 -5.12 -2.37 10.72
C HIS A 426 -5.78 -2.35 12.12
N THR A 427 -6.06 -1.16 12.65
CA THR A 427 -6.66 -1.00 13.98
C THR A 427 -8.09 -1.54 14.01
N ILE A 428 -8.91 -1.24 12.99
CA ILE A 428 -10.27 -1.78 12.86
C ILE A 428 -10.24 -3.30 12.71
N HIS A 429 -9.32 -3.83 11.88
CA HIS A 429 -9.20 -5.27 11.63
C HIS A 429 -8.71 -6.06 12.86
N HIS A 430 -8.02 -5.39 13.80
CA HIS A 430 -7.51 -5.98 15.04
C HIS A 430 -8.32 -5.56 16.28
N ASP A 431 -9.53 -5.04 16.12
CA ASP A 431 -10.44 -4.75 17.23
C ASP A 431 -11.33 -5.96 17.49
N ALA A 432 -11.31 -6.45 18.74
CA ALA A 432 -12.06 -7.63 19.16
C ALA A 432 -13.60 -7.42 19.13
N GLU A 433 -14.07 -6.15 19.14
CA GLU A 433 -15.50 -5.84 18.98
C GLU A 433 -15.97 -6.19 17.56
N TYR A 434 -15.12 -5.99 16.54
CA TYR A 434 -15.46 -6.26 15.14
C TYR A 434 -15.04 -7.64 14.68
N PHE A 435 -13.91 -8.15 15.19
CA PHE A 435 -13.36 -9.45 14.85
C PHE A 435 -12.93 -10.18 16.13
N PRO A 436 -13.78 -11.05 16.70
CA PRO A 436 -13.41 -11.88 17.86
C PRO A 436 -12.11 -12.65 17.60
N CYS A 437 -11.24 -12.79 18.61
CA CYS A 437 -9.87 -13.31 18.45
C CYS A 437 -9.11 -12.61 17.30
N PRO A 438 -8.92 -11.26 17.37
CA PRO A 438 -8.55 -10.46 16.22
C PRO A 438 -7.13 -10.71 15.71
N ASP A 439 -6.24 -11.26 16.55
CA ASP A 439 -4.85 -11.55 16.19
C ASP A 439 -4.67 -13.00 15.70
N GLU A 440 -5.74 -13.81 15.68
CA GLU A 440 -5.72 -15.20 15.23
C GLU A 440 -6.20 -15.35 13.79
N PHE A 441 -5.71 -16.40 13.12
CA PHE A 441 -6.02 -16.70 11.72
C PHE A 441 -7.20 -17.66 11.61
N HIS A 442 -8.34 -17.16 11.15
CA HIS A 442 -9.59 -17.91 10.97
C HIS A 442 -10.21 -17.63 9.60
N PRO A 443 -9.80 -18.33 8.52
CA PRO A 443 -10.39 -18.15 7.18
C PRO A 443 -11.90 -18.35 7.14
N GLU A 444 -12.43 -19.16 8.05
CA GLU A 444 -13.85 -19.47 8.17
C GLU A 444 -14.74 -18.22 8.37
N ARG A 445 -14.15 -17.11 8.82
CA ARG A 445 -14.85 -15.79 8.86
C ARG A 445 -15.39 -15.36 7.50
N PHE A 446 -14.75 -15.83 6.43
CA PHE A 446 -15.03 -15.44 5.05
C PHE A 446 -15.65 -16.55 4.21
N LEU A 447 -15.92 -17.71 4.80
CA LEU A 447 -16.72 -18.75 4.16
C LEU A 447 -18.19 -18.32 4.18
N ASN A 448 -18.88 -18.51 3.05
CA ASN A 448 -20.26 -18.05 2.85
C ASN A 448 -20.44 -16.53 3.04
N ALA A 449 -19.36 -15.77 2.90
CA ALA A 449 -19.44 -14.32 2.91
C ALA A 449 -20.41 -13.86 1.82
N GLY A 450 -21.34 -12.98 2.19
CA GLY A 450 -22.23 -12.34 1.24
C GLY A 450 -21.43 -11.53 0.22
N VAL A 451 -21.96 -11.38 -0.97
CA VAL A 451 -21.44 -10.47 -1.98
C VAL A 451 -22.44 -9.35 -2.15
N VAL A 452 -22.02 -8.13 -1.89
CA VAL A 452 -22.83 -6.93 -2.16
C VAL A 452 -22.38 -6.36 -3.50
N THR A 453 -23.32 -6.19 -4.41
CA THR A 453 -23.06 -5.48 -5.68
C THR A 453 -23.25 -3.99 -5.45
N LEU A 454 -22.22 -3.22 -5.71
CA LEU A 454 -22.24 -1.76 -5.62
C LEU A 454 -23.01 -1.15 -6.81
N PRO A 455 -23.48 0.11 -6.71
CA PRO A 455 -24.17 0.80 -7.80
C PRO A 455 -23.36 0.90 -9.11
N ASP A 456 -22.03 0.81 -9.04
CA ASP A 456 -21.12 0.82 -10.18
C ASP A 456 -20.84 -0.58 -10.76
N GLY A 457 -21.56 -1.62 -10.30
CA GLY A 457 -21.45 -3.00 -10.76
C GLY A 457 -20.28 -3.80 -10.14
N ARG A 458 -19.47 -3.19 -9.27
CA ARG A 458 -18.43 -3.91 -8.52
C ARG A 458 -19.03 -4.75 -7.42
N THR A 459 -18.36 -5.82 -7.06
CA THR A 459 -18.75 -6.68 -5.94
C THR A 459 -17.84 -6.48 -4.75
N GLU A 460 -18.42 -6.39 -3.56
CA GLU A 460 -17.68 -6.39 -2.29
C GLU A 460 -18.07 -7.62 -1.47
N ALA A 461 -17.04 -8.28 -0.91
CA ALA A 461 -17.29 -9.35 0.03
C ALA A 461 -17.60 -8.78 1.42
N THR A 462 -18.65 -9.30 2.03
CA THR A 462 -18.97 -9.06 3.43
C THR A 462 -18.68 -10.33 4.22
N PRO A 463 -18.06 -10.24 5.42
CA PRO A 463 -17.88 -11.41 6.26
C PRO A 463 -19.23 -12.01 6.63
N ALA A 464 -19.38 -13.34 6.52
CA ALA A 464 -20.59 -14.04 6.92
C ALA A 464 -20.79 -14.13 8.44
N GLY A 465 -19.75 -13.78 9.17
CA GLY A 465 -19.68 -13.97 10.61
C GLY A 465 -18.97 -15.25 11.01
N TRP A 466 -18.51 -15.28 12.24
CA TRP A 466 -17.78 -16.40 12.83
C TRP A 466 -18.20 -16.54 14.29
N ASN A 467 -18.51 -17.77 14.72
CA ASN A 467 -19.00 -18.06 16.07
C ASN A 467 -20.20 -17.20 16.51
N GLY A 468 -21.14 -16.96 15.59
CA GLY A 468 -22.35 -16.16 15.86
C GLY A 468 -22.14 -14.65 15.84
N HIS A 469 -20.93 -14.16 15.60
CA HIS A 469 -20.61 -12.74 15.47
C HIS A 469 -20.49 -12.34 14.00
N VAL A 470 -21.28 -11.36 13.56
CA VAL A 470 -21.21 -10.77 12.22
C VAL A 470 -20.63 -9.37 12.34
N PRO A 471 -19.41 -9.12 11.81
CA PRO A 471 -18.84 -7.79 11.88
C PRO A 471 -19.67 -6.78 11.06
N PRO A 472 -19.65 -5.49 11.45
CA PRO A 472 -20.28 -4.44 10.65
C PRO A 472 -19.78 -4.47 9.20
N GLN A 473 -20.66 -4.14 8.24
CA GLN A 473 -20.38 -4.18 6.81
C GLN A 473 -19.09 -3.43 6.44
N ASP A 474 -18.79 -2.32 7.13
CA ASP A 474 -17.64 -1.46 6.86
C ASP A 474 -16.38 -1.80 7.68
N ALA A 475 -16.41 -2.86 8.50
CA ALA A 475 -15.27 -3.27 9.30
C ALA A 475 -14.18 -3.94 8.44
N TYR A 476 -14.54 -4.80 7.49
CA TYR A 476 -13.58 -5.43 6.57
C TYR A 476 -13.30 -4.51 5.37
N ARG A 477 -12.09 -3.94 5.32
CA ARG A 477 -11.73 -2.93 4.31
C ARG A 477 -10.28 -2.94 3.83
N PRO A 478 -9.67 -4.09 3.50
CA PRO A 478 -8.26 -4.14 3.12
C PRO A 478 -7.96 -3.39 1.82
N PHE A 479 -8.95 -3.25 0.95
CA PHE A 479 -8.89 -2.49 -0.30
C PHE A 479 -9.53 -1.09 -0.17
N GLU A 480 -9.79 -0.60 1.06
CA GLU A 480 -10.66 0.54 1.34
C GLU A 480 -12.10 0.30 0.83
N LYS A 481 -12.99 1.26 1.03
CA LYS A 481 -14.38 1.19 0.58
C LYS A 481 -14.83 2.49 -0.07
N GLY A 482 -15.98 2.42 -0.76
CA GLY A 482 -16.58 3.56 -1.43
C GLY A 482 -15.96 3.90 -2.77
N PRO A 483 -16.24 5.08 -3.32
CA PRO A 483 -15.82 5.46 -4.68
C PRO A 483 -14.31 5.37 -4.90
N ARG A 484 -13.52 5.61 -3.85
CA ARG A 484 -12.05 5.59 -3.86
C ARG A 484 -11.44 4.22 -3.51
N GLN A 485 -12.23 3.16 -3.46
CA GLN A 485 -11.76 1.78 -3.29
C GLN A 485 -10.70 1.42 -4.32
N CYS A 486 -9.79 0.51 -3.94
CA CYS A 486 -8.72 0.04 -4.83
C CYS A 486 -9.28 -0.43 -6.18
N ILE A 487 -8.74 0.14 -7.27
CA ILE A 487 -9.17 -0.23 -8.63
C ILE A 487 -8.68 -1.63 -9.00
N GLY A 488 -7.54 -2.06 -8.44
CA GLY A 488 -6.90 -3.35 -8.70
C GLY A 488 -7.33 -4.49 -7.79
N SER A 489 -8.36 -4.33 -6.95
CA SER A 489 -8.77 -5.35 -5.97
C SER A 489 -9.08 -6.70 -6.62
N GLU A 490 -9.85 -6.71 -7.72
CA GLU A 490 -10.17 -7.94 -8.45
C GLU A 490 -8.93 -8.57 -9.07
N MET A 491 -8.04 -7.74 -9.67
CA MET A 491 -6.80 -8.22 -10.24
C MET A 491 -5.93 -8.91 -9.20
N ALA A 492 -5.73 -8.29 -8.03
CA ALA A 492 -4.94 -8.87 -6.94
C ALA A 492 -5.53 -10.22 -6.48
N MET A 493 -6.86 -10.29 -6.31
CA MET A 493 -7.53 -11.53 -5.90
C MET A 493 -7.43 -12.64 -6.95
N ILE A 494 -7.46 -12.31 -8.24
CA ILE A 494 -7.28 -13.27 -9.35
C ILE A 494 -5.83 -13.76 -9.37
N GLU A 495 -4.87 -12.84 -9.38
CA GLU A 495 -3.45 -13.12 -9.43
C GLU A 495 -3.01 -14.04 -8.28
N ILE A 496 -3.35 -13.69 -7.04
CA ILE A 496 -2.98 -14.47 -5.87
C ILE A 496 -3.59 -15.88 -5.94
N ARG A 497 -4.86 -16.02 -6.36
CA ARG A 497 -5.50 -17.34 -6.54
C ARG A 497 -4.80 -18.18 -7.59
N VAL A 498 -4.37 -17.60 -8.72
CA VAL A 498 -3.61 -18.32 -9.75
C VAL A 498 -2.28 -18.82 -9.17
N VAL A 499 -1.55 -17.96 -8.48
CA VAL A 499 -0.25 -18.32 -7.86
C VAL A 499 -0.44 -19.47 -6.85
N LEU A 500 -1.41 -19.37 -5.96
CA LEU A 500 -1.66 -20.41 -4.94
C LEU A 500 -2.13 -21.72 -5.59
N ALA A 501 -3.01 -21.67 -6.60
CA ALA A 501 -3.47 -22.84 -7.33
C ALA A 501 -2.33 -23.64 -7.98
N MET A 502 -1.28 -22.95 -8.42
CA MET A 502 -0.14 -23.54 -9.10
C MET A 502 1.00 -23.95 -8.14
N THR A 503 1.10 -23.34 -6.96
CA THR A 503 2.27 -23.55 -6.07
C THR A 503 1.98 -24.43 -4.86
N MET A 504 0.79 -24.33 -4.23
CA MET A 504 0.52 -24.94 -2.94
C MET A 504 0.60 -26.48 -2.92
N ARG A 505 0.26 -27.13 -4.03
CA ARG A 505 0.35 -28.59 -4.16
C ARG A 505 1.72 -29.09 -4.63
N LEU A 506 2.54 -28.19 -5.24
CA LEU A 506 3.89 -28.54 -5.70
C LEU A 506 4.92 -28.37 -4.59
N PHE A 507 4.75 -27.37 -3.73
CA PHE A 507 5.77 -26.96 -2.77
C PHE A 507 5.27 -26.93 -1.34
N THR A 508 6.22 -27.14 -0.40
CA THR A 508 6.08 -26.80 1.02
C THR A 508 6.82 -25.50 1.28
N PHE A 509 6.28 -24.69 2.17
CA PHE A 509 6.85 -23.41 2.59
C PHE A 509 6.99 -23.42 4.10
N GLU A 510 8.21 -23.30 4.61
CA GLU A 510 8.50 -23.28 6.05
C GLU A 510 9.17 -21.97 6.42
N THR A 511 8.66 -21.26 7.42
CA THR A 511 9.28 -20.02 7.89
C THR A 511 10.63 -20.31 8.57
N ALA A 512 11.63 -19.47 8.27
CA ALA A 512 13.02 -19.68 8.70
C ALA A 512 13.58 -18.42 9.40
N PHE A 513 12.76 -17.74 10.23
CA PHE A 513 13.17 -16.50 10.90
C PHE A 513 14.34 -16.68 11.87
N GLU A 514 14.41 -17.81 12.59
CA GLU A 514 15.51 -18.10 13.52
C GLU A 514 16.83 -18.21 12.77
N GLU A 515 16.88 -19.09 11.76
CA GLU A 515 18.05 -19.26 10.90
C GLU A 515 18.48 -17.97 10.21
N TRP A 516 17.49 -17.18 9.74
CA TRP A 516 17.77 -15.90 9.09
C TRP A 516 18.41 -14.91 10.07
N ARG A 517 17.91 -14.84 11.31
CA ARG A 517 18.49 -13.99 12.37
C ARG A 517 19.91 -14.36 12.72
N ASP A 518 20.21 -15.67 12.76
CA ASP A 518 21.56 -16.17 13.06
C ASP A 518 22.54 -15.78 11.94
N ALA A 519 22.09 -15.81 10.68
CA ALA A 519 22.87 -15.42 9.52
C ALA A 519 22.99 -13.89 9.34
N HIS A 520 22.03 -13.10 9.86
CA HIS A 520 21.94 -11.63 9.71
C HIS A 520 21.72 -10.93 11.06
N PRO A 521 22.68 -11.02 12.00
CA PRO A 521 22.53 -10.47 13.36
C PRO A 521 22.38 -8.95 13.38
N GLU A 522 22.80 -8.23 12.34
CA GLU A 522 22.66 -6.79 12.18
C GLU A 522 21.21 -6.35 11.93
N GLU A 523 20.37 -7.22 11.36
CA GLU A 523 18.94 -6.95 11.09
C GLU A 523 18.05 -7.21 12.31
N THR A 524 18.61 -7.74 13.41
CA THR A 524 17.84 -8.29 14.51
C THR A 524 17.68 -7.28 15.65
N ASP A 525 16.44 -6.95 16.03
CA ASP A 525 16.17 -6.33 17.34
C ASP A 525 16.25 -7.42 18.41
N LYS A 526 17.32 -7.39 19.22
CA LYS A 526 17.56 -8.38 20.27
C LYS A 526 16.50 -8.36 21.40
N ARG A 527 15.66 -7.34 21.47
CA ARG A 527 14.65 -7.19 22.53
C ARG A 527 13.29 -7.73 22.12
N HIS A 528 12.94 -7.53 20.84
CA HIS A 528 11.61 -7.87 20.31
C HIS A 528 11.76 -8.49 18.93
N THR A 529 11.48 -9.78 18.83
CA THR A 529 11.52 -10.55 17.57
C THR A 529 10.15 -10.76 16.96
N SER A 530 9.08 -10.31 17.62
CA SER A 530 7.70 -10.47 17.18
C SER A 530 6.83 -9.27 17.55
N ALA A 531 5.71 -9.10 16.84
CA ALA A 531 4.63 -8.19 17.21
C ALA A 531 3.28 -8.88 16.99
N PHE A 532 2.30 -8.64 17.86
CA PHE A 532 0.99 -9.30 17.83
C PHE A 532 1.07 -10.84 17.81
N GLY A 533 2.12 -11.41 18.43
CA GLY A 533 2.36 -12.86 18.49
C GLY A 533 2.98 -13.46 17.23
N ASP A 534 3.41 -12.64 16.25
CA ASP A 534 4.02 -13.12 15.01
C ASP A 534 5.40 -12.50 14.73
N GLU A 535 6.35 -13.34 14.29
CA GLU A 535 7.69 -12.93 13.84
C GLU A 535 7.65 -12.26 12.46
N ALA A 536 6.65 -12.57 11.66
CA ALA A 536 6.41 -11.98 10.34
C ALA A 536 5.72 -10.61 10.41
N TYR A 537 5.91 -9.87 11.51
CA TYR A 537 5.30 -8.54 11.66
C TYR A 537 5.62 -7.60 10.52
N GLN A 538 4.73 -6.62 10.29
CA GLN A 538 4.88 -5.66 9.21
C GLN A 538 5.94 -4.60 9.54
N VAL A 539 6.83 -4.35 8.57
CA VAL A 539 7.82 -3.25 8.58
C VAL A 539 7.49 -2.24 7.48
N TYR A 540 8.00 -1.01 7.61
CA TYR A 540 7.79 0.03 6.61
C TYR A 540 8.81 -0.06 5.48
N SER A 541 8.31 -0.26 4.26
CA SER A 541 9.10 -0.17 3.03
C SER A 541 8.18 0.21 1.87
N SER A 542 7.81 1.48 1.74
CA SER A 542 6.77 2.02 0.83
C SER A 542 5.34 1.54 1.13
N THR A 543 5.16 0.26 1.28
CA THR A 543 3.96 -0.41 1.80
C THR A 543 4.31 -1.17 3.08
N ALA A 544 3.37 -1.90 3.63
CA ALA A 544 3.59 -2.73 4.81
C ALA A 544 4.13 -4.10 4.40
N LYS A 545 5.45 -4.28 4.47
CA LYS A 545 6.17 -5.50 4.10
C LYS A 545 6.37 -6.45 5.28
N PRO A 546 6.49 -7.76 5.06
CA PRO A 546 6.87 -8.68 6.13
C PRO A 546 8.34 -8.46 6.55
N LYS A 547 8.63 -8.64 7.83
CA LYS A 547 9.98 -8.57 8.39
C LYS A 547 10.96 -9.43 7.59
N SER A 548 12.14 -8.88 7.32
CA SER A 548 13.24 -9.52 6.57
C SER A 548 12.81 -10.17 5.23
N GLY A 549 11.75 -9.63 4.60
CA GLY A 549 11.23 -10.16 3.33
C GLY A 549 10.58 -11.55 3.45
N MET A 550 10.13 -11.98 4.64
CA MET A 550 9.57 -13.31 4.89
C MET A 550 10.57 -14.44 4.57
N PRO A 551 11.58 -14.67 5.41
CA PRO A 551 12.51 -15.78 5.20
C PRO A 551 11.80 -17.13 5.23
N MET A 552 11.93 -17.93 4.16
CA MET A 552 11.29 -19.23 4.04
C MET A 552 12.22 -20.26 3.40
N ARG A 553 12.10 -21.50 3.84
CA ARG A 553 12.59 -22.66 3.10
C ARG A 553 11.51 -23.20 2.20
N VAL A 554 11.89 -23.49 0.97
CA VAL A 554 11.01 -24.13 -0.01
C VAL A 554 11.40 -25.62 -0.11
N GLY A 555 10.43 -26.49 -0.07
CA GLY A 555 10.59 -27.93 -0.30
C GLY A 555 9.63 -28.43 -1.37
N VAL A 556 9.93 -29.55 -2.00
CA VAL A 556 8.99 -30.23 -2.91
C VAL A 556 8.00 -31.04 -2.06
N ARG A 557 6.71 -30.86 -2.29
CA ARG A 557 5.66 -31.63 -1.62
C ARG A 557 5.64 -33.07 -2.19
N LYS A 558 5.72 -34.03 -1.30
CA LYS A 558 5.66 -35.48 -1.62
C LYS A 558 4.24 -35.98 -1.70
#